data_cc914cd4b57703c27ea6602c267a12e8
#
_entry.id   cc914cd4b57703c27ea6602c267a12e8
#
_cell.length_a   1.000
_cell.length_b   1.000
_cell.length_c   1.000
_cell.angle_alpha   90.00
_cell.angle_beta   90.00
_cell.angle_gamma   90.00
#
_symmetry.space_group_name_H-M   'P 1'
#
loop_
_entity.id
_entity.type
_entity.pdbx_description
1 polymer ?
#
loop_
_entity_poly.entity_id
_entity_poly.type
_entity_poly.pdbx_seq_one_letter_code
_entity_poly.pdbx_strand_id
1 'polypeptide(L)'
;MTRSASVLASIGLVFVAAAAQAATGLVGRVVDGAGRPVAGAVVSARFRPLARTTSVYADAEGRFAFPDLAAGTYDLRARHFGFRDANVMGHELAGGELQLRMEAETDEYDRLAALPSNRWLALPLAAMPSAQMREEFVRECTFCHQQGSWATRVQREPAAWEKIFSLMARMGGILSPETRSALPGILNAAYDPATAVPKLKEQLERHPLPDGAGLTAVIDEWDVGDRASVQHDIVVDHATGAVYSADTTKDMLYRLDPATGERKKFKIPDAGLPLGGVFSGVGNVLPPNADAHVAPHSLQVAPDGKLWVTLCLGNKIGVFDPRTESWKLIDQPEGLYPHTLRFDRKGRAWYTLAVSNHVSMIDPATGEHRTIRLPAKTWAQAIAVRLAPFVIRLPGWFGQPETASEGAPVPLPYGIDIAPDGGVWFSQLNVHRIGRIDPESGAYELIDTPFPAPRRLRFDAKGDLWIPSFSAGLVARFNPTTREFRTWKLPTEPEGTETPYALNVERSTGRVWICGTNSDTLIRFDPASEEFVVYPLPSRVTYTREIDFDDEGGIWTSNSNTPGWHIESENPHILRLREGVGQPAAPAQHAQR
;
A
#
# COMPACT_ATOMS: atom_id res chain seq x y z
N MET A 1 17.23 -62.03 44.01
CA MET A 1 16.41 -62.51 42.87
C MET A 1 15.26 -61.55 42.72
N THR A 2 15.38 -60.56 41.86
CA THR A 2 14.24 -59.77 41.36
C THR A 2 14.68 -59.18 39.99
N ARG A 3 14.05 -59.62 38.92
CA ARG A 3 14.30 -59.24 37.56
C ARG A 3 13.51 -57.95 37.28
N SER A 4 14.23 -56.87 36.86
CA SER A 4 13.63 -55.67 36.28
C SER A 4 13.43 -55.86 34.77
N ALA A 5 12.20 -55.74 34.32
CA ALA A 5 11.84 -55.75 32.91
C ALA A 5 11.83 -54.31 32.41
N SER A 6 12.71 -54.01 31.45
CA SER A 6 12.73 -52.75 30.72
C SER A 6 11.71 -52.80 29.57
N VAL A 7 10.72 -51.93 29.60
CA VAL A 7 9.78 -51.72 28.48
C VAL A 7 10.39 -50.62 27.58
N LEU A 8 10.82 -51.00 26.39
CA LEU A 8 11.18 -50.10 25.29
C LEU A 8 9.89 -49.66 24.59
N ALA A 9 9.50 -48.42 24.77
CA ALA A 9 8.45 -47.78 23.97
C ALA A 9 9.04 -47.27 22.66
N SER A 10 8.72 -47.93 21.56
CA SER A 10 9.04 -47.47 20.22
C SER A 10 8.08 -46.36 19.82
N ILE A 11 8.57 -45.13 19.74
CA ILE A 11 7.85 -44.00 19.15
C ILE A 11 8.03 -44.10 17.62
N GLY A 12 6.98 -44.56 16.94
CA GLY A 12 6.90 -44.54 15.49
C GLY A 12 6.67 -43.13 15.00
N LEU A 13 7.67 -42.48 14.39
CA LEU A 13 7.49 -41.27 13.59
C LEU A 13 6.71 -41.64 12.32
N VAL A 14 5.45 -41.25 12.28
CA VAL A 14 4.67 -41.27 11.03
C VAL A 14 5.10 -40.07 10.19
N PHE A 15 6.00 -40.31 9.24
CA PHE A 15 6.22 -39.38 8.15
C PHE A 15 4.97 -39.40 7.25
N VAL A 16 4.12 -38.38 7.35
CA VAL A 16 3.13 -38.10 6.33
C VAL A 16 3.91 -37.48 5.15
N ALA A 17 4.27 -38.33 4.19
CA ALA A 17 4.74 -37.83 2.89
C ALA A 17 3.58 -37.07 2.26
N ALA A 18 3.66 -35.74 2.23
CA ALA A 18 2.81 -34.93 1.36
C ALA A 18 3.14 -35.34 -0.09
N ALA A 19 2.26 -36.12 -0.69
CA ALA A 19 2.33 -36.39 -2.12
C ALA A 19 2.25 -35.03 -2.82
N ALA A 20 3.31 -34.65 -3.55
CA ALA A 20 3.27 -33.52 -4.47
C ALA A 20 2.18 -33.81 -5.50
N GLN A 21 1.00 -33.24 -5.29
CA GLN A 21 -0.08 -33.31 -6.25
C GLN A 21 0.32 -32.56 -7.49
N ALA A 22 0.22 -33.20 -8.65
CA ALA A 22 0.54 -32.60 -9.92
C ALA A 22 -0.28 -31.31 -10.10
N ALA A 23 0.43 -30.21 -10.41
CA ALA A 23 -0.19 -28.96 -10.76
C ALA A 23 -1.06 -29.16 -12.01
N THR A 24 -2.35 -28.83 -11.93
CA THR A 24 -3.25 -28.90 -13.08
C THR A 24 -3.57 -27.49 -13.53
N GLY A 25 -3.21 -27.16 -14.79
CA GLY A 25 -3.55 -25.86 -15.38
C GLY A 25 -5.07 -25.76 -15.56
N LEU A 26 -5.67 -24.69 -15.08
CA LEU A 26 -7.04 -24.32 -15.42
C LEU A 26 -7.01 -23.37 -16.61
N VAL A 27 -7.65 -23.75 -17.72
CA VAL A 27 -7.78 -22.95 -18.91
C VAL A 27 -9.25 -22.72 -19.25
N GLY A 28 -9.55 -21.62 -19.93
CA GLY A 28 -10.93 -21.37 -20.32
C GLY A 28 -11.12 -20.09 -21.12
N ARG A 29 -12.41 -19.71 -21.27
CA ARG A 29 -12.81 -18.49 -21.95
C ARG A 29 -13.83 -17.70 -21.16
N VAL A 30 -13.70 -16.36 -21.23
CA VAL A 30 -14.71 -15.42 -20.78
C VAL A 30 -15.48 -14.92 -22.00
N VAL A 31 -16.79 -15.06 -21.96
CA VAL A 31 -17.70 -14.62 -23.04
C VAL A 31 -18.87 -13.83 -22.48
N ASP A 32 -19.44 -12.94 -23.29
CA ASP A 32 -20.68 -12.24 -22.95
C ASP A 32 -21.93 -13.10 -23.18
N GLY A 33 -23.14 -12.55 -22.91
CA GLY A 33 -24.42 -13.21 -23.13
C GLY A 33 -24.67 -13.66 -24.58
N ALA A 34 -24.03 -12.99 -25.57
CA ALA A 34 -24.11 -13.34 -26.98
C ALA A 34 -22.99 -14.31 -27.43
N GLY A 35 -22.11 -14.75 -26.54
CA GLY A 35 -20.98 -15.63 -26.85
C GLY A 35 -19.74 -14.92 -27.42
N ARG A 36 -19.71 -13.60 -27.43
CA ARG A 36 -18.55 -12.81 -27.87
C ARG A 36 -17.47 -12.80 -26.78
N PRO A 37 -16.16 -12.79 -27.12
CA PRO A 37 -15.09 -12.75 -26.14
C PRO A 37 -15.12 -11.46 -25.31
N VAL A 38 -14.80 -11.57 -24.02
CA VAL A 38 -14.61 -10.43 -23.11
C VAL A 38 -13.11 -10.30 -22.83
N ALA A 39 -12.43 -9.49 -23.65
CA ALA A 39 -11.01 -9.24 -23.55
C ALA A 39 -10.68 -8.44 -22.29
N GLY A 40 -9.54 -8.74 -21.63
CA GLY A 40 -9.09 -8.03 -20.42
C GLY A 40 -9.86 -8.36 -19.16
N ALA A 41 -10.80 -9.31 -19.19
CA ALA A 41 -11.48 -9.76 -17.99
C ALA A 41 -10.50 -10.36 -16.98
N VAL A 42 -10.59 -9.95 -15.72
CA VAL A 42 -9.85 -10.57 -14.62
C VAL A 42 -10.55 -11.84 -14.18
N VAL A 43 -9.86 -12.98 -14.25
CA VAL A 43 -10.37 -14.27 -13.77
C VAL A 43 -9.62 -14.64 -12.50
N SER A 44 -10.35 -14.81 -11.40
CA SER A 44 -9.83 -15.12 -10.08
C SER A 44 -10.24 -16.51 -9.65
N ALA A 45 -9.30 -17.29 -9.12
CA ALA A 45 -9.51 -18.62 -8.58
C ALA A 45 -9.14 -18.63 -7.09
N ARG A 46 -10.16 -18.72 -6.21
CA ARG A 46 -9.98 -18.70 -4.76
C ARG A 46 -9.91 -20.11 -4.20
N PHE A 47 -8.79 -20.45 -3.60
CA PHE A 47 -8.58 -21.69 -2.86
C PHE A 47 -8.85 -21.46 -1.37
N ARG A 48 -10.04 -21.86 -0.91
CA ARG A 48 -10.51 -21.60 0.48
C ARG A 48 -9.59 -22.15 1.57
N PRO A 49 -9.02 -23.38 1.45
CA PRO A 49 -8.19 -23.93 2.52
C PRO A 49 -6.99 -23.05 2.89
N LEU A 50 -6.41 -22.35 1.91
CA LEU A 50 -5.30 -21.43 2.12
C LEU A 50 -5.73 -19.96 2.14
N ALA A 51 -7.03 -19.66 2.00
CA ALA A 51 -7.54 -18.30 1.80
C ALA A 51 -6.64 -17.51 0.84
N ARG A 52 -6.30 -18.14 -0.28
CA ARG A 52 -5.48 -17.59 -1.37
C ARG A 52 -6.33 -17.46 -2.61
N THR A 53 -6.21 -16.34 -3.27
CA THR A 53 -6.82 -16.08 -4.58
C THR A 53 -5.71 -15.86 -5.60
N THR A 54 -5.71 -16.62 -6.69
CA THR A 54 -4.83 -16.40 -7.84
C THR A 54 -5.66 -15.80 -8.96
N SER A 55 -5.17 -14.76 -9.60
CA SER A 55 -5.88 -14.05 -10.67
C SER A 55 -5.02 -13.93 -11.92
N VAL A 56 -5.66 -14.05 -13.08
CA VAL A 56 -5.09 -13.90 -14.43
C VAL A 56 -6.00 -13.04 -15.29
N TYR A 57 -5.52 -12.58 -16.44
CA TYR A 57 -6.31 -11.79 -17.39
C TYR A 57 -6.69 -12.60 -18.61
N ALA A 58 -7.86 -12.34 -19.16
CA ALA A 58 -8.27 -12.89 -20.44
C ALA A 58 -7.64 -12.10 -21.61
N ASP A 59 -7.17 -12.82 -22.63
CA ASP A 59 -6.60 -12.23 -23.85
C ASP A 59 -7.67 -11.61 -24.77
N ALA A 60 -7.26 -11.14 -25.96
CA ALA A 60 -8.14 -10.52 -26.94
C ALA A 60 -9.28 -11.46 -27.42
N GLU A 61 -9.07 -12.76 -27.38
CA GLU A 61 -10.05 -13.80 -27.71
C GLU A 61 -10.83 -14.29 -26.49
N GLY A 62 -10.67 -13.62 -25.33
CA GLY A 62 -11.31 -13.97 -24.06
C GLY A 62 -10.72 -15.21 -23.38
N ARG A 63 -9.60 -15.75 -23.85
CA ARG A 63 -8.96 -16.94 -23.30
C ARG A 63 -8.14 -16.59 -22.06
N PHE A 64 -8.18 -17.45 -21.05
CA PHE A 64 -7.35 -17.33 -19.86
C PHE A 64 -6.68 -18.67 -19.52
N ALA A 65 -5.54 -18.60 -18.85
CA ALA A 65 -4.85 -19.76 -18.34
C ALA A 65 -4.18 -19.45 -17.00
N PHE A 66 -4.42 -20.31 -16.01
CA PHE A 66 -3.72 -20.28 -14.75
C PHE A 66 -2.46 -21.15 -14.86
N PRO A 67 -1.28 -20.65 -14.51
CA PRO A 67 -0.05 -21.42 -14.69
C PRO A 67 0.04 -22.63 -13.77
N ASP A 68 -0.21 -22.46 -12.46
CA ASP A 68 0.00 -23.51 -11.45
C ASP A 68 -1.02 -23.41 -10.31
N LEU A 69 -2.14 -24.08 -10.45
CA LEU A 69 -3.08 -24.26 -9.36
C LEU A 69 -2.86 -25.61 -8.69
N ALA A 70 -2.84 -25.63 -7.34
CA ALA A 70 -2.84 -26.89 -6.58
C ALA A 70 -4.14 -27.65 -6.86
N ALA A 71 -4.08 -28.99 -6.85
CA ALA A 71 -5.28 -29.80 -6.99
C ALA A 71 -6.27 -29.49 -5.86
N GLY A 72 -7.57 -29.34 -6.20
CA GLY A 72 -8.60 -29.05 -5.21
C GLY A 72 -9.81 -28.32 -5.82
N THR A 73 -10.62 -27.82 -4.93
CA THR A 73 -11.88 -27.12 -5.25
C THR A 73 -11.70 -25.61 -5.13
N TYR A 74 -12.15 -24.86 -6.13
CA TYR A 74 -11.98 -23.42 -6.23
C TYR A 74 -13.33 -22.71 -6.38
N ASP A 75 -13.42 -21.51 -5.84
CA ASP A 75 -14.44 -20.54 -6.21
C ASP A 75 -13.85 -19.64 -7.29
N LEU A 76 -14.51 -19.58 -8.44
CA LEU A 76 -14.06 -18.82 -9.60
C LEU A 76 -14.89 -17.57 -9.77
N ARG A 77 -14.27 -16.48 -10.15
CA ARG A 77 -14.91 -15.20 -10.49
C ARG A 77 -14.30 -14.63 -11.76
N ALA A 78 -15.12 -14.27 -12.74
CA ALA A 78 -14.70 -13.39 -13.82
C ALA A 78 -15.28 -12.01 -13.61
N ARG A 79 -14.44 -10.98 -13.77
CA ARG A 79 -14.78 -9.57 -13.63
C ARG A 79 -14.31 -8.77 -14.82
N HIS A 80 -15.18 -7.92 -15.33
CA HIS A 80 -14.84 -6.91 -16.32
C HIS A 80 -15.74 -5.69 -16.16
N PHE A 81 -15.18 -4.53 -16.43
CA PHE A 81 -15.96 -3.29 -16.43
C PHE A 81 -17.16 -3.38 -17.41
N GLY A 82 -18.33 -2.94 -16.96
CA GLY A 82 -19.56 -2.97 -17.77
C GLY A 82 -20.33 -4.29 -17.74
N PHE A 83 -19.87 -5.26 -16.97
CA PHE A 83 -20.52 -6.56 -16.77
C PHE A 83 -20.75 -6.84 -15.28
N ARG A 84 -21.72 -7.68 -15.00
CA ARG A 84 -21.89 -8.33 -13.69
C ARG A 84 -20.84 -9.40 -13.52
N ASP A 85 -20.30 -9.55 -12.31
CA ASP A 85 -19.34 -10.61 -12.02
C ASP A 85 -19.96 -11.99 -12.28
N ALA A 86 -19.28 -12.82 -13.06
CA ALA A 86 -19.65 -14.22 -13.23
C ALA A 86 -18.96 -15.07 -12.17
N ASN A 87 -19.73 -15.81 -11.37
CA ASN A 87 -19.23 -16.62 -10.27
C ASN A 87 -19.56 -18.10 -10.47
N VAL A 88 -18.59 -18.99 -10.23
CA VAL A 88 -18.75 -20.45 -10.19
C VAL A 88 -18.18 -20.94 -8.87
N MET A 89 -19.06 -21.42 -8.00
CA MET A 89 -18.68 -21.89 -6.67
C MET A 89 -18.37 -23.38 -6.67
N GLY A 90 -17.30 -23.76 -5.97
CA GLY A 90 -16.97 -25.17 -5.75
C GLY A 90 -16.53 -25.92 -7.02
N HIS A 91 -15.82 -25.25 -7.94
CA HIS A 91 -15.29 -25.88 -9.14
C HIS A 91 -14.11 -26.82 -8.80
N GLU A 92 -14.23 -28.09 -9.15
CA GLU A 92 -13.14 -29.06 -9.04
C GLU A 92 -12.25 -29.00 -10.27
N LEU A 93 -10.92 -28.98 -10.07
CA LEU A 93 -9.97 -29.03 -11.18
C LEU A 93 -9.94 -30.45 -11.77
N ALA A 94 -10.80 -30.71 -12.75
CA ALA A 94 -10.93 -32.01 -13.40
C ALA A 94 -10.34 -32.07 -14.82
N GLY A 95 -9.68 -31.00 -15.26
CA GLY A 95 -9.23 -30.83 -16.65
C GLY A 95 -10.38 -30.43 -17.59
N GLY A 96 -10.03 -29.87 -18.75
CA GLY A 96 -10.99 -29.34 -19.73
C GLY A 96 -11.02 -27.83 -19.78
N GLU A 97 -11.64 -27.27 -20.82
CA GLU A 97 -11.78 -25.83 -21.01
C GLU A 97 -13.07 -25.34 -20.30
N LEU A 98 -12.92 -24.33 -19.44
CA LEU A 98 -14.03 -23.70 -18.72
C LEU A 98 -14.55 -22.49 -19.48
N GLN A 99 -15.86 -22.34 -19.62
CA GLN A 99 -16.49 -21.13 -20.14
C GLN A 99 -17.17 -20.35 -19.02
N LEU A 100 -16.70 -19.11 -18.77
CA LEU A 100 -17.32 -18.16 -17.88
C LEU A 100 -18.15 -17.17 -18.71
N ARG A 101 -19.45 -17.11 -18.46
CA ARG A 101 -20.39 -16.22 -19.17
C ARG A 101 -20.73 -15.03 -18.29
N MET A 102 -20.47 -13.83 -18.81
CA MET A 102 -20.76 -12.57 -18.14
C MET A 102 -21.97 -11.90 -18.75
N GLU A 103 -22.87 -11.41 -17.91
CA GLU A 103 -24.05 -10.65 -18.35
C GLU A 103 -23.72 -9.15 -18.26
N ALA A 104 -24.11 -8.39 -19.30
CA ALA A 104 -23.90 -6.95 -19.30
C ALA A 104 -24.66 -6.29 -18.12
N GLU A 105 -24.01 -5.37 -17.42
CA GLU A 105 -24.69 -4.54 -16.43
C GLU A 105 -25.57 -3.52 -17.14
N THR A 106 -26.85 -3.57 -16.86
CA THR A 106 -27.88 -2.73 -17.52
C THR A 106 -28.20 -1.48 -16.71
N ASP A 107 -28.01 -1.51 -15.40
CA ASP A 107 -28.13 -0.32 -14.56
C ASP A 107 -26.95 0.61 -14.80
N GLU A 108 -27.25 1.86 -15.13
CA GLU A 108 -26.26 2.84 -15.50
C GLU A 108 -25.39 3.25 -14.31
N TYR A 109 -25.99 3.42 -13.13
CA TYR A 109 -25.26 3.77 -11.93
C TYR A 109 -24.34 2.63 -11.49
N ASP A 110 -24.81 1.38 -11.53
CA ASP A 110 -24.01 0.21 -11.14
C ASP A 110 -22.84 -0.02 -12.10
N ARG A 111 -23.02 0.23 -13.41
CA ARG A 111 -21.90 0.25 -14.36
C ARG A 111 -20.84 1.26 -13.97
N LEU A 112 -21.23 2.48 -13.61
CA LEU A 112 -20.32 3.55 -13.22
C LEU A 112 -19.73 3.29 -11.84
N ALA A 113 -20.50 2.70 -10.93
CA ALA A 113 -20.05 2.30 -9.60
C ALA A 113 -18.91 1.29 -9.63
N ALA A 114 -18.77 0.53 -10.70
CA ALA A 114 -17.68 -0.40 -10.94
C ALA A 114 -16.34 0.27 -11.32
N LEU A 115 -16.36 1.56 -11.69
CA LEU A 115 -15.14 2.31 -12.01
C LEU A 115 -14.22 2.44 -10.80
N PRO A 116 -12.88 2.45 -11.00
CA PRO A 116 -11.92 2.73 -9.95
C PRO A 116 -12.18 4.08 -9.26
N SER A 117 -11.75 4.17 -8.00
CA SER A 117 -12.00 5.35 -7.15
C SER A 117 -11.50 6.66 -7.74
N ASN A 118 -10.37 6.62 -8.46
CA ASN A 118 -9.79 7.80 -9.09
C ASN A 118 -10.71 8.46 -10.14
N ARG A 119 -11.54 7.67 -10.83
CA ARG A 119 -12.53 8.19 -11.79
C ARG A 119 -13.59 9.06 -11.10
N TRP A 120 -14.05 8.61 -9.94
CA TRP A 120 -14.99 9.36 -9.12
C TRP A 120 -14.33 10.55 -8.42
N LEU A 121 -13.06 10.41 -8.01
CA LEU A 121 -12.26 11.53 -7.46
C LEU A 121 -12.15 12.70 -8.44
N ALA A 122 -12.09 12.44 -9.74
CA ALA A 122 -12.04 13.48 -10.75
C ALA A 122 -13.20 14.49 -10.65
N LEU A 123 -14.39 14.05 -10.21
CA LEU A 123 -15.58 14.90 -10.13
C LEU A 123 -15.44 16.06 -9.14
N PRO A 124 -15.12 15.82 -7.84
CA PRO A 124 -14.91 16.93 -6.91
C PRO A 124 -13.66 17.75 -7.28
N LEU A 125 -12.57 17.14 -7.80
CA LEU A 125 -11.39 17.90 -8.22
C LEU A 125 -11.72 18.92 -9.33
N ALA A 126 -12.56 18.53 -10.29
CA ALA A 126 -13.02 19.44 -11.35
C ALA A 126 -13.92 20.58 -10.84
N ALA A 127 -14.60 20.38 -9.70
CA ALA A 127 -15.46 21.39 -9.09
C ALA A 127 -14.74 22.34 -8.12
N MET A 128 -13.49 22.03 -7.75
CA MET A 128 -12.71 22.86 -6.83
C MET A 128 -12.20 24.13 -7.52
N PRO A 129 -12.36 25.32 -6.89
CA PRO A 129 -12.11 26.60 -7.54
C PRO A 129 -10.62 26.91 -7.77
N SER A 130 -9.72 26.30 -7.00
CA SER A 130 -8.29 26.62 -7.10
C SER A 130 -7.40 25.38 -7.16
N ALA A 131 -6.21 25.53 -7.75
CA ALA A 131 -5.19 24.48 -7.76
C ALA A 131 -4.69 24.17 -6.35
N GLN A 132 -4.64 25.17 -5.46
CA GLN A 132 -4.26 25.00 -4.08
C GLN A 132 -5.27 24.12 -3.33
N MET A 133 -6.57 24.36 -3.46
CA MET A 133 -7.61 23.54 -2.82
C MET A 133 -7.57 22.10 -3.34
N ARG A 134 -7.34 21.88 -4.64
CA ARG A 134 -7.17 20.53 -5.22
C ARG A 134 -5.97 19.81 -4.62
N GLU A 135 -4.81 20.48 -4.56
CA GLU A 135 -3.59 19.92 -3.98
C GLU A 135 -3.80 19.57 -2.50
N GLU A 136 -4.35 20.49 -1.73
CA GLU A 136 -4.65 20.29 -0.31
C GLU A 136 -5.62 19.11 -0.10
N PHE A 137 -6.72 19.06 -0.86
CA PHE A 137 -7.68 17.96 -0.79
C PHE A 137 -7.04 16.61 -1.10
N VAL A 138 -6.27 16.53 -2.18
CA VAL A 138 -5.58 15.27 -2.53
C VAL A 138 -4.59 14.89 -1.44
N ARG A 139 -3.75 15.82 -0.98
CA ARG A 139 -2.71 15.55 0.02
C ARG A 139 -3.29 15.12 1.38
N GLU A 140 -4.34 15.77 1.84
CA GLU A 140 -4.91 15.55 3.19
C GLU A 140 -6.02 14.48 3.19
N CYS A 141 -6.93 14.48 2.20
CA CYS A 141 -8.08 13.60 2.20
C CYS A 141 -7.81 12.22 1.59
N THR A 142 -6.77 12.08 0.75
CA THR A 142 -6.35 10.76 0.23
C THR A 142 -5.21 10.14 1.05
N PHE A 143 -4.84 10.73 2.18
CA PHE A 143 -3.66 10.32 2.96
C PHE A 143 -3.76 8.90 3.54
N CYS A 144 -4.96 8.46 3.92
CA CYS A 144 -5.20 7.18 4.60
C CYS A 144 -6.06 6.20 3.80
N HIS A 145 -6.91 6.69 2.89
CA HIS A 145 -7.85 5.87 2.12
C HIS A 145 -8.17 6.51 0.77
N GLN A 146 -8.70 5.70 -0.13
CA GLN A 146 -9.12 6.19 -1.45
C GLN A 146 -10.29 7.17 -1.35
N GLN A 147 -10.22 8.24 -2.12
CA GLN A 147 -11.33 9.15 -2.37
C GLN A 147 -12.03 8.78 -3.68
N GLY A 148 -13.37 8.85 -3.69
CA GLY A 148 -14.20 8.37 -4.80
C GLY A 148 -14.61 6.90 -4.70
N SER A 149 -14.19 6.18 -3.64
CA SER A 149 -14.68 4.82 -3.34
C SER A 149 -16.14 4.84 -2.89
N TRP A 150 -16.80 3.69 -2.88
CA TRP A 150 -18.18 3.57 -2.37
C TRP A 150 -18.39 4.11 -0.96
N ALA A 151 -17.35 4.11 -0.14
CA ALA A 151 -17.40 4.61 1.23
C ALA A 151 -17.31 6.14 1.32
N THR A 152 -16.66 6.78 0.34
CA THR A 152 -16.38 8.22 0.36
C THR A 152 -17.27 9.03 -0.57
N ARG A 153 -17.79 8.44 -1.66
CA ARG A 153 -18.73 9.08 -2.61
C ARG A 153 -20.19 9.07 -2.11
N VAL A 154 -20.40 9.57 -0.92
CA VAL A 154 -21.70 9.58 -0.26
C VAL A 154 -22.10 11.00 0.07
N GLN A 155 -23.31 11.41 -0.32
CA GLN A 155 -23.89 12.68 0.12
C GLN A 155 -24.22 12.62 1.61
N ARG A 156 -23.97 13.71 2.32
CA ARG A 156 -24.21 13.80 3.77
C ARG A 156 -24.75 15.17 4.16
N GLU A 157 -25.55 15.19 5.21
CA GLU A 157 -25.95 16.42 5.86
C GLU A 157 -24.75 17.19 6.47
N PRO A 158 -24.79 18.52 6.55
CA PRO A 158 -23.67 19.33 7.06
C PRO A 158 -23.13 18.88 8.41
N ALA A 159 -24.00 18.52 9.36
CA ALA A 159 -23.60 18.05 10.68
C ALA A 159 -22.86 16.70 10.65
N ALA A 160 -23.12 15.84 9.67
CA ALA A 160 -22.40 14.59 9.47
C ALA A 160 -21.02 14.84 8.85
N TRP A 161 -20.91 15.78 7.91
CA TRP A 161 -19.62 16.22 7.37
C TRP A 161 -18.70 16.77 8.45
N GLU A 162 -19.24 17.62 9.35
CA GLU A 162 -18.47 18.20 10.45
C GLU A 162 -17.85 17.11 11.35
N LYS A 163 -18.63 16.09 11.72
CA LYS A 163 -18.14 14.96 12.51
C LYS A 163 -17.01 14.19 11.79
N ILE A 164 -17.14 14.02 10.48
CA ILE A 164 -16.12 13.31 9.68
C ILE A 164 -14.84 14.14 9.60
N PHE A 165 -14.93 15.44 9.29
CA PHE A 165 -13.75 16.30 9.22
C PHE A 165 -13.04 16.43 10.57
N SER A 166 -13.79 16.49 11.67
CA SER A 166 -13.21 16.48 13.02
C SER A 166 -12.49 15.15 13.33
N LEU A 167 -13.03 14.01 12.88
CA LEU A 167 -12.35 12.72 13.01
C LEU A 167 -11.07 12.68 12.16
N MET A 168 -11.14 13.08 10.86
CA MET A 168 -9.99 13.10 9.97
C MET A 168 -8.89 14.04 10.47
N ALA A 169 -9.25 15.21 11.02
CA ALA A 169 -8.29 16.15 11.58
C ALA A 169 -7.53 15.53 12.78
N ARG A 170 -8.21 14.80 13.67
CA ARG A 170 -7.55 14.07 14.77
C ARG A 170 -6.60 12.97 14.28
N MET A 171 -6.88 12.40 13.10
CA MET A 171 -6.02 11.39 12.45
C MET A 171 -4.91 12.02 11.58
N GLY A 172 -4.80 13.35 11.54
CA GLY A 172 -3.74 14.08 10.85
C GLY A 172 -4.12 14.73 9.53
N GLY A 173 -5.34 14.54 9.01
CA GLY A 173 -5.86 15.19 7.80
C GLY A 173 -6.39 16.60 8.11
N ILE A 174 -5.50 17.56 8.26
CA ILE A 174 -5.81 18.93 8.70
C ILE A 174 -5.98 19.83 7.47
N LEU A 175 -7.19 20.36 7.31
CA LEU A 175 -7.56 21.25 6.20
C LEU A 175 -7.46 22.73 6.59
N SER A 176 -7.24 23.59 5.60
CA SER A 176 -7.44 25.04 5.77
C SER A 176 -8.92 25.35 6.07
N PRO A 177 -9.22 26.46 6.77
CA PRO A 177 -10.61 26.85 7.03
C PRO A 177 -11.45 27.04 5.76
N GLU A 178 -10.84 27.56 4.70
CA GLU A 178 -11.48 27.74 3.40
C GLU A 178 -11.87 26.39 2.77
N THR A 179 -10.92 25.46 2.68
CA THR A 179 -11.15 24.13 2.11
C THR A 179 -12.19 23.36 2.94
N ARG A 180 -12.05 23.34 4.28
CA ARG A 180 -13.00 22.67 5.18
C ARG A 180 -14.44 23.17 5.01
N SER A 181 -14.61 24.48 4.87
CA SER A 181 -15.92 25.10 4.67
C SER A 181 -16.56 24.79 3.32
N ALA A 182 -15.75 24.72 2.25
CA ALA A 182 -16.23 24.51 0.88
C ALA A 182 -16.56 23.02 0.57
N LEU A 183 -15.82 22.10 1.17
CA LEU A 183 -15.86 20.67 0.81
C LEU A 183 -17.25 20.01 0.92
N PRO A 184 -18.08 20.25 1.95
CA PRO A 184 -19.41 19.63 2.02
C PRO A 184 -20.27 19.87 0.78
N GLY A 185 -20.31 21.13 0.32
CA GLY A 185 -21.05 21.53 -0.88
C GLY A 185 -20.47 20.91 -2.14
N ILE A 186 -19.14 20.95 -2.29
CA ILE A 186 -18.44 20.38 -3.45
C ILE A 186 -18.66 18.87 -3.55
N LEU A 187 -18.47 18.13 -2.45
CA LEU A 187 -18.59 16.66 -2.43
C LEU A 187 -20.04 16.23 -2.65
N ASN A 188 -21.01 16.87 -2.00
CA ASN A 188 -22.41 16.55 -2.19
C ASN A 188 -22.87 16.80 -3.63
N ALA A 189 -22.45 17.91 -4.25
CA ALA A 189 -22.78 18.20 -5.64
C ALA A 189 -22.07 17.29 -6.64
N ALA A 190 -20.79 16.95 -6.37
CA ALA A 190 -19.99 16.10 -7.24
C ALA A 190 -20.49 14.64 -7.26
N TYR A 191 -20.95 14.13 -6.12
CA TYR A 191 -21.40 12.75 -5.97
C TYR A 191 -22.93 12.58 -6.08
N ASP A 192 -23.65 13.65 -6.39
CA ASP A 192 -25.07 13.53 -6.75
C ASP A 192 -25.20 12.72 -8.06
N PRO A 193 -25.99 11.63 -8.08
CA PRO A 193 -26.16 10.80 -9.28
C PRO A 193 -26.57 11.58 -10.51
N ALA A 194 -27.43 12.61 -10.37
CA ALA A 194 -27.86 13.45 -11.49
C ALA A 194 -26.71 14.25 -12.11
N THR A 195 -25.68 14.57 -11.33
CA THR A 195 -24.48 15.29 -11.79
C THR A 195 -23.36 14.32 -12.19
N ALA A 196 -23.15 13.26 -11.41
CA ALA A 196 -22.05 12.32 -11.59
C ALA A 196 -22.22 11.43 -12.82
N VAL A 197 -23.42 10.87 -13.02
CA VAL A 197 -23.68 9.90 -14.09
C VAL A 197 -23.38 10.47 -15.47
N PRO A 198 -23.86 11.66 -15.90
CA PRO A 198 -23.52 12.21 -17.21
C PRO A 198 -22.03 12.42 -17.42
N LYS A 199 -21.31 12.93 -16.39
CA LYS A 199 -19.86 13.21 -16.47
C LYS A 199 -19.03 11.95 -16.55
N LEU A 200 -19.41 10.91 -15.81
CA LEU A 200 -18.68 9.65 -15.81
C LEU A 200 -18.92 8.84 -17.08
N LYS A 201 -20.08 8.98 -17.73
CA LYS A 201 -20.34 8.37 -19.04
C LYS A 201 -19.30 8.73 -20.09
N GLU A 202 -18.88 9.99 -20.14
CA GLU A 202 -17.84 10.45 -21.05
C GLU A 202 -16.48 9.78 -20.79
N GLN A 203 -16.25 9.29 -19.56
CA GLN A 203 -15.03 8.60 -19.18
C GLN A 203 -15.05 7.10 -19.48
N LEU A 204 -16.24 6.50 -19.66
CA LEU A 204 -16.42 5.07 -19.89
C LEU A 204 -15.70 4.57 -21.15
N GLU A 205 -15.78 5.34 -22.22
CA GLU A 205 -15.15 5.00 -23.51
C GLU A 205 -13.60 5.06 -23.45
N ARG A 206 -13.06 5.67 -22.38
CA ARG A 206 -11.64 5.86 -22.17
C ARG A 206 -11.07 4.99 -21.06
N HIS A 207 -11.79 3.95 -20.60
CA HIS A 207 -11.26 3.05 -19.59
C HIS A 207 -10.18 2.15 -20.21
N PRO A 208 -8.91 2.33 -19.85
CA PRO A 208 -7.85 1.51 -20.42
C PRO A 208 -8.01 0.06 -19.94
N LEU A 209 -8.11 -0.85 -20.90
CA LEU A 209 -7.97 -2.28 -20.62
C LEU A 209 -6.49 -2.59 -20.44
N PRO A 210 -6.14 -3.60 -19.63
CA PRO A 210 -4.76 -4.08 -19.61
C PRO A 210 -4.36 -4.50 -21.00
N ASP A 211 -3.15 -4.15 -21.42
CA ASP A 211 -2.58 -4.52 -22.71
C ASP A 211 -1.20 -5.13 -22.55
N GLY A 212 -0.70 -5.76 -23.63
CA GLY A 212 0.66 -6.28 -23.71
C GLY A 212 1.10 -7.04 -22.46
N ALA A 213 2.11 -6.51 -21.77
CA ALA A 213 2.69 -7.14 -20.59
C ALA A 213 1.70 -7.20 -19.41
N GLY A 214 0.76 -6.27 -19.30
CA GLY A 214 -0.27 -6.27 -18.28
C GLY A 214 -1.15 -7.52 -18.33
N LEU A 215 -1.47 -8.03 -19.52
CA LEU A 215 -2.30 -9.24 -19.70
C LEU A 215 -1.58 -10.55 -19.33
N THR A 216 -0.27 -10.53 -19.18
CA THR A 216 0.53 -11.72 -18.85
C THR A 216 0.84 -11.84 -17.36
N ALA A 217 0.34 -10.93 -16.55
CA ALA A 217 0.56 -10.95 -15.12
C ALA A 217 -0.29 -12.02 -14.42
N VAL A 218 0.29 -12.62 -13.39
CA VAL A 218 -0.40 -13.46 -12.42
C VAL A 218 -0.36 -12.76 -11.06
N ILE A 219 -1.50 -12.60 -10.43
CA ILE A 219 -1.60 -11.94 -9.14
C ILE A 219 -2.11 -12.94 -8.10
N ASP A 220 -1.32 -13.14 -7.06
CA ASP A 220 -1.71 -13.92 -5.88
C ASP A 220 -2.05 -12.99 -4.73
N GLU A 221 -3.18 -13.24 -4.05
CA GLU A 221 -3.64 -12.51 -2.88
C GLU A 221 -3.88 -13.50 -1.72
N TRP A 222 -3.33 -13.22 -0.55
CA TRP A 222 -3.56 -13.99 0.69
C TRP A 222 -4.26 -13.11 1.71
N ASP A 223 -5.40 -13.58 2.23
CA ASP A 223 -6.12 -12.87 3.28
C ASP A 223 -5.26 -12.79 4.55
N VAL A 224 -5.17 -11.61 5.14
CA VAL A 224 -4.48 -11.38 6.42
C VAL A 224 -5.30 -10.44 7.30
N GLY A 225 -5.27 -10.71 8.61
CA GLY A 225 -6.00 -9.88 9.57
C GLY A 225 -7.52 -10.11 9.58
N ASP A 226 -8.23 -9.05 9.88
CA ASP A 226 -9.70 -8.98 9.92
C ASP A 226 -10.23 -7.66 9.31
N ARG A 227 -11.55 -7.44 9.37
CA ARG A 227 -12.22 -6.24 8.83
C ARG A 227 -11.66 -4.91 9.35
N ALA A 228 -11.11 -4.87 10.56
CA ALA A 228 -10.54 -3.67 11.15
C ALA A 228 -9.03 -3.54 10.94
N SER A 229 -8.41 -4.55 10.33
CA SER A 229 -6.97 -4.59 10.05
C SER A 229 -6.58 -3.65 8.93
N VAL A 230 -5.38 -3.06 9.05
CA VAL A 230 -4.76 -2.21 8.03
C VAL A 230 -3.30 -2.62 7.86
N GLN A 231 -3.01 -3.33 6.78
CA GLN A 231 -1.65 -3.77 6.46
C GLN A 231 -0.87 -2.59 5.90
N HIS A 232 0.03 -2.02 6.69
CA HIS A 232 0.69 -0.76 6.30
C HIS A 232 1.90 -1.00 5.41
N ASP A 233 2.95 -1.62 5.92
CA ASP A 233 4.16 -1.92 5.17
C ASP A 233 4.37 -3.42 5.02
N ILE A 234 5.14 -3.79 4.02
CA ILE A 234 5.54 -5.17 3.69
C ILE A 234 7.05 -5.24 3.52
N VAL A 235 7.65 -6.38 3.85
CA VAL A 235 9.06 -6.67 3.56
C VAL A 235 9.23 -8.16 3.25
N VAL A 236 10.09 -8.47 2.28
CA VAL A 236 10.52 -9.82 1.95
C VAL A 236 11.82 -10.12 2.71
N ASP A 237 11.85 -11.20 3.45
CA ASP A 237 13.07 -11.74 4.03
C ASP A 237 13.78 -12.64 3.00
N HIS A 238 14.75 -12.09 2.32
CA HIS A 238 15.50 -12.81 1.27
C HIS A 238 16.25 -14.05 1.78
N ALA A 239 16.53 -14.14 3.09
CA ALA A 239 17.21 -15.30 3.66
C ALA A 239 16.28 -16.53 3.79
N THR A 240 14.97 -16.28 3.98
CA THR A 240 13.99 -17.36 4.22
C THR A 240 12.88 -17.41 3.17
N GLY A 241 12.73 -16.38 2.34
CA GLY A 241 11.61 -16.21 1.41
C GLY A 241 10.29 -15.82 2.10
N ALA A 242 10.29 -15.67 3.42
CA ALA A 242 9.09 -15.25 4.17
C ALA A 242 8.76 -13.78 3.91
N VAL A 243 7.47 -13.47 3.89
CA VAL A 243 6.97 -12.11 3.72
C VAL A 243 6.31 -11.64 5.00
N TYR A 244 6.71 -10.47 5.46
CA TYR A 244 6.17 -9.88 6.67
C TYR A 244 5.35 -8.63 6.37
N SER A 245 4.24 -8.45 7.08
CA SER A 245 3.38 -7.25 6.97
C SER A 245 2.99 -6.74 8.35
N ALA A 246 2.97 -5.41 8.51
CA ALA A 246 2.64 -4.73 9.75
C ALA A 246 1.18 -4.26 9.74
N ASP A 247 0.40 -4.63 10.75
CA ASP A 247 -0.98 -4.20 10.94
C ASP A 247 -1.06 -3.05 11.95
N THR A 248 -1.23 -1.85 11.42
CA THR A 248 -1.19 -0.60 12.18
C THR A 248 -2.34 -0.47 13.19
N THR A 249 -3.49 -1.09 12.91
CA THR A 249 -4.70 -0.95 13.73
C THR A 249 -4.88 -2.03 14.78
N LYS A 250 -4.05 -3.08 14.76
CA LYS A 250 -4.16 -4.25 15.64
C LYS A 250 -2.90 -4.54 16.44
N ASP A 251 -1.84 -3.74 16.29
CA ASP A 251 -0.51 -4.02 16.87
C ASP A 251 -0.05 -5.44 16.57
N MET A 252 -0.10 -5.84 15.28
CA MET A 252 0.27 -7.17 14.83
C MET A 252 1.35 -7.12 13.76
N LEU A 253 2.20 -8.14 13.78
CA LEU A 253 3.07 -8.51 12.67
C LEU A 253 2.57 -9.83 12.10
N TYR A 254 2.35 -9.88 10.80
CA TYR A 254 2.01 -11.11 10.07
C TYR A 254 3.24 -11.62 9.33
N ARG A 255 3.41 -12.93 9.32
CA ARG A 255 4.37 -13.65 8.49
C ARG A 255 3.59 -14.57 7.54
N LEU A 256 3.88 -14.48 6.26
CA LEU A 256 3.41 -15.38 5.22
C LEU A 256 4.60 -16.19 4.71
N ASP A 257 4.43 -17.48 4.58
CA ASP A 257 5.26 -18.36 3.77
C ASP A 257 4.60 -18.50 2.38
N PRO A 258 5.15 -17.91 1.31
CA PRO A 258 4.52 -17.96 0.00
C PRO A 258 4.46 -19.36 -0.61
N ALA A 259 5.39 -20.23 -0.27
CA ALA A 259 5.48 -21.59 -0.82
C ALA A 259 4.36 -22.50 -0.27
N THR A 260 4.04 -22.37 1.01
CA THR A 260 3.01 -23.18 1.67
C THR A 260 1.68 -22.46 1.83
N GLY A 261 1.67 -21.13 1.78
CA GLY A 261 0.53 -20.28 2.11
C GLY A 261 0.26 -20.20 3.63
N GLU A 262 1.16 -20.75 4.47
CA GLU A 262 1.05 -20.66 5.92
C GLU A 262 1.19 -19.20 6.39
N ARG A 263 0.32 -18.80 7.32
CA ARG A 263 0.35 -17.46 7.92
C ARG A 263 0.44 -17.58 9.42
N LYS A 264 1.33 -16.77 9.99
CA LYS A 264 1.51 -16.66 11.43
C LYS A 264 1.39 -15.19 11.85
N LYS A 265 0.83 -14.93 13.01
CA LYS A 265 0.65 -13.60 13.56
C LYS A 265 1.35 -13.48 14.90
N PHE A 266 1.96 -12.32 15.15
CA PHE A 266 2.70 -12.01 16.36
C PHE A 266 2.18 -10.69 16.92
N LYS A 267 1.64 -10.73 18.14
CA LYS A 267 1.21 -9.50 18.84
C LYS A 267 2.44 -8.71 19.25
N ILE A 268 2.42 -7.41 18.96
CA ILE A 268 3.45 -6.48 19.43
C ILE A 268 3.06 -6.06 20.87
N PRO A 269 3.99 -6.09 21.83
CA PRO A 269 3.69 -5.64 23.19
C PRO A 269 3.25 -4.18 23.24
N ASP A 270 2.21 -3.89 24.01
CA ASP A 270 1.64 -2.55 24.17
C ASP A 270 2.48 -1.59 25.03
N ALA A 271 3.49 -2.13 25.71
CA ALA A 271 4.36 -1.38 26.63
C ALA A 271 3.61 -0.65 27.76
N GLY A 272 2.41 -1.10 28.11
CA GLY A 272 1.56 -0.42 29.11
C GLY A 272 0.95 0.89 28.64
N LEU A 273 0.96 1.16 27.34
CA LEU A 273 0.39 2.38 26.76
C LEU A 273 -1.14 2.24 26.60
N PRO A 274 -1.90 3.33 26.70
CA PRO A 274 -3.32 3.34 26.38
C PRO A 274 -3.58 3.19 24.88
N LEU A 275 -4.83 2.95 24.47
CA LEU A 275 -5.26 3.06 23.08
C LEU A 275 -4.87 4.43 22.49
N GLY A 276 -4.28 4.45 21.30
CA GLY A 276 -3.73 5.66 20.70
C GLY A 276 -2.32 6.03 21.21
N GLY A 277 -1.75 5.22 22.09
CA GLY A 277 -0.37 5.36 22.56
C GLY A 277 -0.08 6.67 23.25
N VAL A 278 1.07 7.28 22.95
CA VAL A 278 1.48 8.60 23.49
C VAL A 278 0.60 9.75 22.97
N PHE A 279 -0.21 9.52 21.93
CA PHE A 279 -1.12 10.50 21.34
C PHE A 279 -2.53 10.46 21.94
N SER A 280 -2.82 9.56 22.87
CA SER A 280 -4.14 9.41 23.49
C SER A 280 -4.66 10.68 24.16
N GLY A 281 -3.77 11.56 24.61
CA GLY A 281 -4.10 12.83 25.25
C GLY A 281 -4.80 13.86 24.33
N VAL A 282 -4.64 13.75 23.03
CA VAL A 282 -5.27 14.66 22.04
C VAL A 282 -6.65 14.16 21.55
N GLY A 283 -7.16 13.10 22.15
CA GLY A 283 -8.43 12.49 21.80
C GLY A 283 -8.27 11.19 21.00
N ASN A 284 -9.37 10.69 20.44
CA ASN A 284 -9.33 9.46 19.66
C ASN A 284 -8.64 9.70 18.30
N VAL A 285 -7.41 9.21 18.17
CA VAL A 285 -6.58 9.27 16.95
C VAL A 285 -6.65 7.99 16.11
N LEU A 286 -7.52 7.05 16.48
CA LEU A 286 -7.65 5.76 15.82
C LEU A 286 -8.92 5.71 14.96
N PRO A 287 -8.90 4.98 13.84
CA PRO A 287 -10.12 4.64 13.13
C PRO A 287 -11.06 3.80 14.00
N PRO A 288 -12.37 3.77 13.70
CA PRO A 288 -13.31 2.92 14.43
C PRO A 288 -12.85 1.45 14.46
N ASN A 289 -13.08 0.78 15.59
CA ASN A 289 -12.72 -0.63 15.82
C ASN A 289 -11.22 -0.96 15.75
N ALA A 290 -10.35 0.03 15.75
CA ALA A 290 -8.92 -0.19 15.93
C ALA A 290 -8.61 -0.51 17.39
N ASP A 291 -7.59 -1.36 17.59
CA ASP A 291 -7.08 -1.81 18.88
C ASP A 291 -5.55 -1.65 18.88
N ALA A 292 -5.11 -0.39 18.73
CA ALA A 292 -3.70 -0.06 18.60
C ALA A 292 -3.21 0.80 19.76
N HIS A 293 -2.13 0.35 20.40
CA HIS A 293 -1.39 1.02 21.45
C HIS A 293 -0.06 1.56 20.95
N VAL A 294 0.56 0.85 20.00
CA VAL A 294 1.88 1.19 19.47
C VAL A 294 1.88 1.49 17.98
N ALA A 295 0.92 0.96 17.21
CA ALA A 295 0.72 1.16 15.78
C ALA A 295 1.99 0.91 14.95
N PRO A 296 2.31 -0.33 14.59
CA PRO A 296 3.44 -0.65 13.72
C PRO A 296 3.23 -0.05 12.34
N HIS A 297 4.31 0.49 11.75
CA HIS A 297 4.20 1.24 10.51
C HIS A 297 5.19 0.76 9.45
N SER A 298 6.47 1.13 9.54
CA SER A 298 7.51 0.68 8.61
C SER A 298 8.30 -0.48 9.19
N LEU A 299 8.70 -1.43 8.34
CA LEU A 299 9.49 -2.57 8.78
C LEU A 299 10.63 -2.88 7.81
N GLN A 300 11.74 -3.38 8.35
CA GLN A 300 12.93 -3.78 7.60
C GLN A 300 13.56 -5.02 8.22
N VAL A 301 14.13 -5.88 7.40
CA VAL A 301 15.02 -6.96 7.85
C VAL A 301 16.41 -6.38 8.08
N ALA A 302 16.91 -6.49 9.31
CA ALA A 302 18.26 -6.05 9.68
C ALA A 302 19.32 -7.06 9.19
N PRO A 303 20.60 -6.66 9.11
CA PRO A 303 21.68 -7.57 8.70
C PRO A 303 21.84 -8.83 9.57
N ASP A 304 21.35 -8.82 10.82
CA ASP A 304 21.34 -9.96 11.73
C ASP A 304 20.10 -10.87 11.58
N GLY A 305 19.22 -10.58 10.62
CA GLY A 305 17.99 -11.31 10.32
C GLY A 305 16.82 -10.98 11.24
N LYS A 306 16.94 -9.99 12.13
CA LYS A 306 15.81 -9.51 12.92
C LYS A 306 15.00 -8.47 12.16
N LEU A 307 13.71 -8.38 12.47
CA LEU A 307 12.86 -7.34 11.91
C LEU A 307 12.83 -6.13 12.84
N TRP A 308 13.09 -4.98 12.26
CA TRP A 308 12.94 -3.69 12.92
C TRP A 308 11.68 -3.02 12.43
N VAL A 309 10.87 -2.55 13.37
CA VAL A 309 9.53 -2.00 13.12
C VAL A 309 9.40 -0.67 13.82
N THR A 310 9.01 0.37 13.09
CA THR A 310 8.65 1.65 13.71
C THR A 310 7.27 1.53 14.35
N LEU A 311 7.13 1.98 15.59
CA LEU A 311 5.92 1.95 16.38
C LEU A 311 5.45 3.39 16.60
N CYS A 312 4.65 3.90 15.65
CA CYS A 312 4.33 5.32 15.52
C CYS A 312 3.64 5.90 16.76
N LEU A 313 2.55 5.27 17.19
CA LEU A 313 1.79 5.73 18.36
C LEU A 313 2.48 5.38 19.67
N GLY A 314 3.29 4.33 19.68
CA GLY A 314 4.11 3.94 20.83
C GLY A 314 5.33 4.84 21.03
N ASN A 315 5.71 5.62 20.03
CA ASN A 315 6.97 6.38 19.98
C ASN A 315 8.18 5.51 20.31
N LYS A 316 8.26 4.31 19.70
CA LYS A 316 9.28 3.28 19.95
C LYS A 316 9.75 2.65 18.64
N ILE A 317 10.83 1.92 18.73
CA ILE A 317 11.25 0.94 17.71
C ILE A 317 11.06 -0.45 18.30
N GLY A 318 10.33 -1.32 17.61
CA GLY A 318 10.22 -2.73 17.92
C GLY A 318 11.27 -3.54 17.18
N VAL A 319 11.92 -4.48 17.86
CA VAL A 319 12.84 -5.45 17.25
C VAL A 319 12.30 -6.85 17.51
N PHE A 320 11.93 -7.54 16.45
CA PHE A 320 11.41 -8.90 16.49
C PHE A 320 12.49 -9.90 16.04
N ASP A 321 12.77 -10.90 16.85
CA ASP A 321 13.63 -12.02 16.47
C ASP A 321 12.76 -13.19 15.98
N PRO A 322 12.74 -13.50 14.66
CA PRO A 322 11.87 -14.56 14.11
C PRO A 322 12.27 -15.97 14.55
N ARG A 323 13.49 -16.18 15.09
CA ARG A 323 13.95 -17.48 15.56
C ARG A 323 13.42 -17.81 16.94
N THR A 324 13.27 -16.80 17.81
CA THR A 324 12.77 -16.94 19.19
C THR A 324 11.35 -16.43 19.36
N GLU A 325 10.81 -15.77 18.32
CA GLU A 325 9.49 -15.11 18.29
C GLU A 325 9.31 -14.08 19.40
N SER A 326 10.40 -13.42 19.79
CA SER A 326 10.42 -12.49 20.91
C SER A 326 10.61 -11.04 20.45
N TRP A 327 10.07 -10.11 21.22
CA TRP A 327 10.16 -8.68 20.99
C TRP A 327 11.10 -8.00 21.97
N LYS A 328 11.87 -7.05 21.46
CA LYS A 328 12.55 -6.01 22.24
C LYS A 328 12.00 -4.65 21.80
N LEU A 329 11.58 -3.82 22.75
CA LEU A 329 11.13 -2.45 22.49
C LEU A 329 12.23 -1.47 22.88
N ILE A 330 12.51 -0.49 22.02
CA ILE A 330 13.51 0.56 22.21
C ILE A 330 12.76 1.89 22.23
N ASP A 331 12.94 2.67 23.29
CA ASP A 331 12.33 3.98 23.43
C ASP A 331 12.96 4.99 22.47
N GLN A 332 12.14 5.88 21.93
CA GLN A 332 12.59 7.06 21.20
C GLN A 332 12.71 8.24 22.18
N PRO A 333 13.95 8.66 22.53
CA PRO A 333 14.13 9.64 23.60
C PRO A 333 13.80 11.07 23.19
N GLU A 334 14.03 11.43 21.93
CA GLU A 334 13.81 12.78 21.39
C GLU A 334 13.03 12.71 20.07
N GLY A 335 11.99 13.52 19.93
CA GLY A 335 11.13 13.54 18.75
C GLY A 335 9.94 12.60 18.86
N LEU A 336 9.07 12.61 17.84
CA LEU A 336 7.78 11.94 17.86
C LEU A 336 7.43 11.31 16.52
N TYR A 337 6.76 10.16 16.61
CA TYR A 337 6.17 9.44 15.49
C TYR A 337 7.23 8.84 14.56
N PRO A 338 7.98 7.80 15.02
CA PRO A 338 8.87 7.02 14.14
C PRO A 338 8.09 6.48 12.94
N HIS A 339 8.53 6.82 11.71
CA HIS A 339 7.74 6.56 10.52
C HIS A 339 8.47 5.59 9.56
N THR A 340 9.22 6.05 8.58
CA THR A 340 9.93 5.18 7.64
C THR A 340 11.34 4.88 8.13
N LEU A 341 11.78 3.61 8.03
CA LEU A 341 13.07 3.11 8.51
C LEU A 341 13.88 2.48 7.39
N ARG A 342 15.20 2.71 7.38
CA ARG A 342 16.19 2.05 6.50
C ARG A 342 17.50 1.80 7.25
N PHE A 343 18.20 0.72 6.86
CA PHE A 343 19.55 0.44 7.36
C PHE A 343 20.61 1.00 6.42
N ASP A 344 21.65 1.60 6.98
CA ASP A 344 22.84 1.95 6.23
C ASP A 344 23.83 0.75 6.13
N ARG A 345 24.90 0.92 5.36
CA ARG A 345 25.90 -0.13 5.15
C ARG A 345 26.68 -0.53 6.42
N LYS A 346 26.63 0.28 7.47
CA LYS A 346 27.21 -0.02 8.79
C LYS A 346 26.22 -0.76 9.69
N GLY A 347 25.00 -1.00 9.20
CA GLY A 347 23.91 -1.64 9.96
C GLY A 347 23.22 -0.70 10.95
N ARG A 348 23.42 0.61 10.86
CA ARG A 348 22.69 1.59 11.67
C ARG A 348 21.30 1.81 11.10
N ALA A 349 20.30 1.84 11.97
CA ALA A 349 18.91 2.08 11.61
C ALA A 349 18.61 3.59 11.57
N TRP A 350 18.30 4.11 10.39
CA TRP A 350 17.91 5.51 10.18
C TRP A 350 16.40 5.59 9.96
N TYR A 351 15.72 6.53 10.60
CA TYR A 351 14.27 6.69 10.46
C TYR A 351 13.82 8.14 10.65
N THR A 352 12.70 8.46 10.02
CA THR A 352 12.06 9.77 10.13
C THR A 352 11.17 9.83 11.38
N LEU A 353 11.09 11.01 12.00
CA LEU A 353 10.18 11.34 13.10
C LEU A 353 9.18 12.39 12.59
N ALA A 354 8.08 11.90 12.03
CA ALA A 354 7.22 12.66 11.13
C ALA A 354 6.58 13.89 11.79
N VAL A 355 6.05 13.75 13.00
CA VAL A 355 5.32 14.84 13.70
C VAL A 355 6.26 15.90 14.26
N SER A 356 7.47 15.54 14.63
CA SER A 356 8.42 16.45 15.27
C SER A 356 9.53 17.01 14.38
N ASN A 357 9.47 16.73 13.08
CA ASN A 357 10.41 17.20 12.06
C ASN A 357 11.89 16.86 12.38
N HIS A 358 12.14 15.58 12.67
CA HIS A 358 13.49 15.06 12.92
C HIS A 358 13.78 13.84 12.03
N VAL A 359 15.07 13.55 11.90
CA VAL A 359 15.59 12.24 11.48
C VAL A 359 16.41 11.67 12.62
N SER A 360 16.24 10.41 12.93
CA SER A 360 16.93 9.73 14.02
C SER A 360 17.71 8.52 13.52
N MET A 361 18.74 8.13 14.26
CA MET A 361 19.56 6.96 14.03
C MET A 361 19.72 6.18 15.33
N ILE A 362 19.68 4.86 15.21
CA ILE A 362 20.10 3.92 16.27
C ILE A 362 21.20 3.03 15.70
N ASP A 363 22.31 2.92 16.41
CA ASP A 363 23.32 1.90 16.17
C ASP A 363 22.98 0.65 16.99
N PRO A 364 22.60 -0.48 16.35
CA PRO A 364 22.27 -1.71 17.06
C PRO A 364 23.43 -2.31 17.85
N ALA A 365 24.67 -2.05 17.42
CA ALA A 365 25.87 -2.62 18.04
C ALA A 365 26.25 -1.91 19.35
N THR A 366 26.07 -0.59 19.40
CA THR A 366 26.45 0.24 20.56
C THR A 366 25.26 0.68 21.40
N GLY A 367 24.07 0.71 20.82
CA GLY A 367 22.86 1.30 21.41
C GLY A 367 22.86 2.83 21.35
N GLU A 368 23.78 3.44 20.58
CA GLU A 368 23.83 4.89 20.41
C GLU A 368 22.59 5.39 19.69
N HIS A 369 21.99 6.46 20.23
CA HIS A 369 20.90 7.22 19.60
C HIS A 369 21.42 8.58 19.17
N ARG A 370 21.11 8.96 17.94
CA ARG A 370 21.37 10.30 17.42
C ARG A 370 20.14 10.86 16.74
N THR A 371 19.67 12.01 17.21
CA THR A 371 18.50 12.70 16.63
C THR A 371 18.92 14.04 16.03
N ILE A 372 18.54 14.27 14.78
CA ILE A 372 18.87 15.46 14.00
C ILE A 372 17.59 16.24 13.77
N ARG A 373 17.53 17.45 14.32
CA ARG A 373 16.42 18.37 14.10
C ARG A 373 16.56 19.03 12.73
N LEU A 374 15.48 18.99 11.94
CA LEU A 374 15.41 19.62 10.65
C LEU A 374 14.80 21.03 10.77
N PRO A 375 15.20 21.99 9.92
CA PRO A 375 14.59 23.31 9.93
C PRO A 375 13.17 23.25 9.34
N ALA A 376 12.28 24.03 9.92
CA ALA A 376 10.96 24.30 9.35
C ALA A 376 11.07 25.32 8.21
N LYS A 377 10.07 25.34 7.32
CA LYS A 377 10.03 26.32 6.20
C LYS A 377 9.56 27.69 6.66
N THR A 378 8.67 27.74 7.67
CA THR A 378 8.13 28.98 8.21
C THR A 378 8.33 29.05 9.74
N TRP A 379 8.28 30.27 10.29
CA TRP A 379 8.35 30.47 11.75
C TRP A 379 7.17 29.81 12.48
N ALA A 380 5.97 29.82 11.85
CA ALA A 380 4.79 29.19 12.41
C ALA A 380 4.95 27.67 12.55
N GLN A 381 5.49 27.01 11.51
CA GLN A 381 5.85 25.59 11.57
C GLN A 381 6.93 25.32 12.62
N ALA A 382 7.94 26.20 12.77
CA ALA A 382 8.97 26.03 13.77
C ALA A 382 8.37 26.06 15.20
N ILE A 383 7.41 26.94 15.46
CA ILE A 383 6.68 26.99 16.73
C ILE A 383 5.83 25.73 16.91
N ALA A 384 5.05 25.34 15.89
CA ALA A 384 4.19 24.16 15.95
C ALA A 384 4.98 22.89 16.28
N VAL A 385 6.10 22.65 15.59
CA VAL A 385 7.01 21.52 15.83
C VAL A 385 7.58 21.56 17.25
N ARG A 386 7.94 22.73 17.75
CA ARG A 386 8.52 22.87 19.11
C ARG A 386 7.48 22.62 20.21
N LEU A 387 6.23 23.00 19.97
CA LEU A 387 5.14 22.83 20.94
C LEU A 387 4.49 21.45 20.87
N ALA A 388 4.59 20.74 19.73
CA ALA A 388 3.95 19.44 19.52
C ALA A 388 4.17 18.43 20.68
N PRO A 389 5.40 18.24 21.23
CA PRO A 389 5.63 17.31 22.33
C PRO A 389 4.89 17.68 23.62
N PHE A 390 4.59 18.95 23.83
CA PHE A 390 3.80 19.43 24.96
C PHE A 390 2.32 19.27 24.72
N VAL A 391 1.83 19.71 23.56
CA VAL A 391 0.41 19.66 23.19
C VAL A 391 -0.10 18.22 23.20
N ILE A 392 0.66 17.28 22.66
CA ILE A 392 0.30 15.85 22.59
C ILE A 392 0.18 15.22 23.98
N ARG A 393 0.95 15.70 24.96
CA ARG A 393 0.95 15.17 26.33
C ARG A 393 -0.03 15.88 27.27
N LEU A 394 -0.60 17.01 26.85
CA LEU A 394 -1.61 17.70 27.67
C LEU A 394 -2.95 16.96 27.57
N PRO A 395 -3.67 16.79 28.70
CA PRO A 395 -5.03 16.25 28.66
C PRO A 395 -5.88 17.09 27.72
N GLY A 396 -6.79 16.47 26.97
CA GLY A 396 -7.58 17.02 25.85
C GLY A 396 -8.40 18.28 26.09
N TRP A 397 -8.04 19.11 27.07
CA TRP A 397 -8.65 20.40 27.37
C TRP A 397 -8.39 21.45 26.29
N PHE A 398 -7.35 21.28 25.48
CA PHE A 398 -6.95 22.26 24.47
C PHE A 398 -7.34 21.87 23.04
N GLY A 399 -8.02 20.74 22.82
CA GLY A 399 -8.40 20.26 21.49
C GLY A 399 -7.23 20.34 20.48
N GLN A 400 -7.11 19.38 19.58
CA GLN A 400 -6.24 19.58 18.42
C GLN A 400 -6.82 20.69 17.55
N PRO A 401 -5.98 21.55 16.95
CA PRO A 401 -6.46 22.44 15.90
C PRO A 401 -7.03 21.59 14.76
N GLU A 402 -8.32 21.72 14.51
CA GLU A 402 -9.01 21.01 13.44
C GLU A 402 -8.80 21.67 12.07
N THR A 403 -8.20 22.84 12.07
CA THR A 403 -7.81 23.59 10.86
C THR A 403 -6.45 24.26 11.06
N ALA A 404 -5.70 24.42 9.96
CA ALA A 404 -4.46 25.20 9.92
C ALA A 404 -4.55 26.26 8.82
N SER A 405 -4.04 27.46 9.08
CA SER A 405 -4.18 28.64 8.19
C SER A 405 -3.57 28.47 6.79
N GLU A 406 -2.61 27.57 6.64
CA GLU A 406 -1.88 27.35 5.38
C GLU A 406 -1.71 25.83 5.09
N GLY A 407 -2.66 24.99 5.52
CA GLY A 407 -2.51 23.54 5.42
C GLY A 407 -1.68 22.95 6.57
N ALA A 408 -0.99 21.83 6.35
CA ALA A 408 -0.37 21.04 7.39
C ALA A 408 0.61 21.82 8.27
N PRO A 409 0.47 21.75 9.61
CA PRO A 409 1.21 22.59 10.56
C PRO A 409 2.68 22.17 10.72
N VAL A 410 3.09 21.01 10.17
CA VAL A 410 4.44 20.45 10.32
C VAL A 410 5.04 20.08 8.96
N PRO A 411 6.37 20.17 8.77
CA PRO A 411 7.04 19.81 7.51
C PRO A 411 6.86 18.35 7.09
N LEU A 412 6.67 17.44 8.04
CA LEU A 412 6.42 16.01 7.88
C LEU A 412 7.55 15.28 7.13
N PRO A 413 8.73 15.03 7.74
CA PRO A 413 9.70 14.12 7.17
C PRO A 413 9.07 12.73 7.04
N TYR A 414 9.07 12.19 5.79
CA TYR A 414 8.24 11.06 5.45
C TYR A 414 9.04 9.84 4.99
N GLY A 415 9.46 9.84 3.72
CA GLY A 415 10.33 8.81 3.18
C GLY A 415 11.78 8.99 3.60
N ILE A 416 12.53 7.89 3.66
CA ILE A 416 13.97 7.89 3.89
C ILE A 416 14.60 6.77 3.08
N ASP A 417 15.78 7.02 2.52
CA ASP A 417 16.59 5.99 1.86
C ASP A 417 18.09 6.32 1.95
N ILE A 418 18.92 5.31 1.71
CA ILE A 418 20.38 5.42 1.82
C ILE A 418 20.98 5.39 0.42
N ALA A 419 21.67 6.47 0.08
CA ALA A 419 22.37 6.57 -1.19
C ALA A 419 23.54 5.58 -1.31
N PRO A 420 23.98 5.24 -2.54
CA PRO A 420 25.17 4.41 -2.73
C PRO A 420 26.46 4.97 -2.08
N ASP A 421 26.56 6.29 -1.90
CA ASP A 421 27.67 6.94 -1.21
C ASP A 421 27.55 6.90 0.33
N GLY A 422 26.45 6.36 0.86
CA GLY A 422 26.12 6.29 2.28
C GLY A 422 25.36 7.50 2.82
N GLY A 423 25.11 8.53 2.02
CA GLY A 423 24.28 9.67 2.41
C GLY A 423 22.87 9.25 2.73
N VAL A 424 22.28 9.82 3.78
CA VAL A 424 20.92 9.55 4.22
C VAL A 424 20.00 10.58 3.59
N TRP A 425 19.08 10.13 2.74
CA TRP A 425 18.15 11.02 2.04
C TRP A 425 16.74 10.85 2.58
N PHE A 426 16.01 11.96 2.68
CA PHE A 426 14.64 11.98 3.18
C PHE A 426 13.78 12.97 2.39
N SER A 427 12.47 12.79 2.45
CA SER A 427 11.48 13.74 1.94
C SER A 427 10.82 14.50 3.09
N GLN A 428 10.42 15.76 2.85
CA GLN A 428 9.51 16.54 3.69
C GLN A 428 8.23 16.81 2.91
N LEU A 429 7.19 16.00 3.17
CA LEU A 429 5.96 15.93 2.37
C LEU A 429 5.25 17.28 2.23
N ASN A 430 5.03 17.97 3.37
CA ASN A 430 4.16 19.15 3.44
C ASN A 430 4.84 20.46 3.04
N VAL A 431 6.16 20.43 2.82
CA VAL A 431 6.92 21.62 2.44
C VAL A 431 7.66 21.47 1.10
N HIS A 432 7.36 20.36 0.38
CA HIS A 432 7.85 20.10 -0.96
C HIS A 432 9.38 20.13 -1.06
N ARG A 433 10.03 19.32 -0.20
CA ARG A 433 11.49 19.25 -0.11
C ARG A 433 11.98 17.81 -0.04
N ILE A 434 13.20 17.63 -0.52
CA ILE A 434 14.05 16.51 -0.15
C ILE A 434 15.25 17.03 0.62
N GLY A 435 15.92 16.16 1.37
CA GLY A 435 17.14 16.53 2.08
C GLY A 435 18.12 15.38 2.12
N ARG A 436 19.40 15.72 2.32
CA ARG A 436 20.51 14.81 2.52
C ARG A 436 21.16 15.09 3.87
N ILE A 437 21.44 14.04 4.62
CA ILE A 437 22.22 14.09 5.86
C ILE A 437 23.53 13.34 5.62
N ASP A 438 24.64 13.93 6.02
CA ASP A 438 25.90 13.23 6.16
C ASP A 438 25.84 12.36 7.42
N PRO A 439 25.95 11.02 7.33
CA PRO A 439 25.71 10.13 8.45
C PRO A 439 26.76 10.23 9.57
N GLU A 440 27.95 10.78 9.29
CA GLU A 440 29.02 10.89 10.29
C GLU A 440 28.95 12.25 11.03
N SER A 441 28.91 13.34 10.29
CA SER A 441 28.85 14.67 10.89
C SER A 441 27.45 15.08 11.36
N GLY A 442 26.38 14.57 10.70
CA GLY A 442 25.00 15.00 10.87
C GLY A 442 24.68 16.33 10.18
N ALA A 443 25.62 16.86 9.41
CA ALA A 443 25.36 18.01 8.56
C ALA A 443 24.30 17.64 7.50
N TYR A 444 23.41 18.56 7.21
CA TYR A 444 22.32 18.32 6.26
C TYR A 444 22.21 19.42 5.22
N GLU A 445 21.63 19.05 4.10
CA GLU A 445 21.27 19.93 3.00
C GLU A 445 19.80 19.73 2.67
N LEU A 446 19.08 20.80 2.28
CA LEU A 446 17.70 20.78 1.84
C LEU A 446 17.57 21.30 0.41
N ILE A 447 16.71 20.65 -0.37
CA ILE A 447 16.47 20.95 -1.79
C ILE A 447 14.97 21.06 -1.99
N ASP A 448 14.48 22.21 -2.46
CA ASP A 448 13.08 22.37 -2.86
C ASP A 448 12.80 21.54 -4.13
N THR A 449 11.71 20.78 -4.14
CA THR A 449 11.29 20.01 -5.33
C THR A 449 10.45 20.87 -6.27
N PRO A 450 10.55 20.71 -7.60
CA PRO A 450 9.72 21.43 -8.56
C PRO A 450 8.28 20.89 -8.65
N PHE A 451 7.90 20.00 -7.75
CA PHE A 451 6.59 19.35 -7.63
C PHE A 451 6.18 19.25 -6.16
N PRO A 452 4.88 19.16 -5.87
CA PRO A 452 4.38 19.06 -4.50
C PRO A 452 4.51 17.65 -3.92
N ALA A 453 4.43 17.55 -2.61
CA ALA A 453 4.24 16.33 -1.83
C ALA A 453 5.18 15.15 -2.20
N PRO A 454 6.54 15.32 -2.17
CA PRO A 454 7.47 14.21 -2.31
C PRO A 454 7.23 13.21 -1.17
N ARG A 455 7.04 11.91 -1.51
CA ARG A 455 6.65 10.94 -0.49
C ARG A 455 7.76 9.90 -0.24
N ARG A 456 7.55 8.61 -0.48
CA ARG A 456 8.54 7.57 -0.24
C ARG A 456 9.50 7.46 -1.42
N LEU A 457 10.72 7.83 -1.20
CA LEU A 457 11.78 7.88 -2.22
C LEU A 457 12.70 6.64 -2.16
N ARG A 458 13.31 6.29 -3.29
CA ARG A 458 14.25 5.15 -3.41
C ARG A 458 15.38 5.46 -4.38
N PHE A 459 16.58 5.00 -4.04
CA PHE A 459 17.72 5.03 -4.96
C PHE A 459 17.71 3.84 -5.90
N ASP A 460 18.08 4.10 -7.14
CA ASP A 460 18.47 3.03 -8.06
C ASP A 460 19.96 2.66 -7.91
N ALA A 461 20.40 1.63 -8.64
CA ALA A 461 21.78 1.17 -8.62
C ALA A 461 22.78 2.18 -9.24
N LYS A 462 22.30 3.15 -10.01
CA LYS A 462 23.12 4.20 -10.64
C LYS A 462 23.32 5.41 -9.72
N GLY A 463 22.57 5.46 -8.61
CA GLY A 463 22.62 6.56 -7.65
C GLY A 463 21.66 7.70 -7.98
N ASP A 464 20.72 7.51 -8.88
CA ASP A 464 19.61 8.44 -9.10
C ASP A 464 18.50 8.17 -8.05
N LEU A 465 17.91 9.25 -7.55
CA LEU A 465 16.85 9.19 -6.54
C LEU A 465 15.48 9.29 -7.21
N TRP A 466 14.67 8.26 -7.07
CA TRP A 466 13.31 8.21 -7.58
C TRP A 466 12.30 8.64 -6.50
N ILE A 467 11.36 9.53 -6.86
CA ILE A 467 10.48 10.21 -5.91
C ILE A 467 9.05 10.22 -6.46
N PRO A 468 8.07 9.63 -5.76
CA PRO A 468 6.67 9.78 -6.11
C PRO A 468 6.17 11.13 -5.59
N SER A 469 5.48 11.90 -6.45
CA SER A 469 4.75 13.09 -6.05
C SER A 469 3.30 12.73 -5.76
N PHE A 470 2.96 12.66 -4.49
CA PHE A 470 1.68 12.11 -4.03
C PHE A 470 0.46 12.90 -4.50
N SER A 471 0.54 14.23 -4.49
CA SER A 471 -0.60 15.08 -4.87
C SER A 471 -0.60 15.56 -6.32
N ALA A 472 0.45 15.24 -7.11
CA ALA A 472 0.52 15.64 -8.52
C ALA A 472 0.42 14.47 -9.51
N GLY A 473 0.29 13.22 -9.05
CA GLY A 473 0.16 12.06 -9.93
C GLY A 473 1.34 11.88 -10.88
N LEU A 474 2.57 12.09 -10.39
CA LEU A 474 3.78 11.95 -11.19
C LEU A 474 4.90 11.21 -10.43
N VAL A 475 5.86 10.70 -11.17
CA VAL A 475 7.15 10.21 -10.66
C VAL A 475 8.27 11.14 -11.12
N ALA A 476 9.22 11.38 -10.24
CA ALA A 476 10.40 12.20 -10.51
C ALA A 476 11.68 11.39 -10.32
N ARG A 477 12.71 11.70 -11.09
CA ARG A 477 14.09 11.29 -10.89
C ARG A 477 14.92 12.52 -10.56
N PHE A 478 15.70 12.45 -9.50
CA PHE A 478 16.68 13.45 -9.10
C PHE A 478 18.07 12.86 -9.19
N ASN A 479 18.98 13.53 -9.90
CA ASN A 479 20.38 13.15 -9.93
C ASN A 479 21.16 13.96 -8.89
N PRO A 480 21.70 13.34 -7.83
CA PRO A 480 22.41 14.06 -6.77
C PRO A 480 23.68 14.79 -7.24
N THR A 481 24.31 14.33 -8.33
CA THR A 481 25.56 14.92 -8.85
C THR A 481 25.29 16.17 -9.68
N THR A 482 24.34 16.10 -10.64
CA THR A 482 23.98 17.24 -11.50
C THR A 482 22.95 18.16 -10.86
N ARG A 483 22.24 17.68 -9.83
CA ARG A 483 21.13 18.35 -9.12
C ARG A 483 19.92 18.62 -10.00
N GLU A 484 19.75 17.85 -11.06
CA GLU A 484 18.65 17.98 -12.01
C GLU A 484 17.49 17.08 -11.64
N PHE A 485 16.27 17.62 -11.79
CA PHE A 485 15.04 16.86 -11.72
C PHE A 485 14.51 16.57 -13.11
N ARG A 486 14.00 15.36 -13.31
CA ARG A 486 13.20 15.00 -14.46
C ARG A 486 11.90 14.35 -13.97
N THR A 487 10.77 14.65 -14.60
CA THR A 487 9.45 14.19 -14.15
C THR A 487 8.66 13.54 -15.27
N TRP A 488 7.84 12.54 -14.94
CA TRP A 488 6.90 11.89 -15.84
C TRP A 488 5.54 11.81 -15.16
N LYS A 489 4.50 12.20 -15.88
CA LYS A 489 3.11 12.02 -15.42
C LYS A 489 2.77 10.54 -15.45
N LEU A 490 2.04 10.07 -14.45
CA LEU A 490 1.54 8.69 -14.43
C LEU A 490 0.46 8.51 -15.49
N PRO A 491 0.36 7.32 -16.11
CA PRO A 491 -0.57 7.02 -17.20
C PRO A 491 -2.01 6.82 -16.71
N THR A 492 -2.37 7.40 -15.57
CA THR A 492 -3.68 7.23 -14.94
C THR A 492 -4.67 8.26 -15.50
N GLU A 493 -5.82 7.79 -15.95
CA GLU A 493 -6.91 8.61 -16.44
C GLU A 493 -8.07 8.68 -15.43
N PRO A 494 -8.66 9.88 -15.20
CA PRO A 494 -8.21 11.20 -15.63
C PRO A 494 -6.89 11.65 -15.01
N GLU A 495 -6.14 12.47 -15.74
CA GLU A 495 -4.85 13.01 -15.28
C GLU A 495 -5.00 13.70 -13.91
N GLY A 496 -4.02 13.50 -13.01
CA GLY A 496 -3.97 14.14 -11.69
C GLY A 496 -4.87 13.49 -10.64
N THR A 497 -5.46 12.33 -10.93
CA THR A 497 -6.31 11.58 -9.98
C THR A 497 -5.57 10.43 -9.30
N GLU A 498 -4.35 10.11 -9.71
CA GLU A 498 -3.51 9.15 -9.03
C GLU A 498 -2.75 9.77 -7.87
N THR A 499 -2.57 8.98 -6.83
CA THR A 499 -1.87 9.37 -5.62
C THR A 499 -0.79 8.34 -5.29
N PRO A 500 0.37 8.38 -6.00
CA PRO A 500 1.43 7.39 -5.82
C PRO A 500 2.00 7.47 -4.40
N TYR A 501 1.65 6.51 -3.54
CA TYR A 501 2.08 6.50 -2.15
C TYR A 501 3.56 6.18 -2.01
N ALA A 502 3.99 5.14 -2.68
CA ALA A 502 5.37 4.68 -2.68
C ALA A 502 5.77 4.19 -4.06
N LEU A 503 7.06 4.06 -4.24
CA LEU A 503 7.70 3.34 -5.33
C LEU A 503 8.88 2.53 -4.79
N ASN A 504 9.31 1.55 -5.57
CA ASN A 504 10.57 0.87 -5.35
C ASN A 504 11.24 0.57 -6.69
N VAL A 505 12.56 0.41 -6.68
CA VAL A 505 13.36 0.15 -7.89
C VAL A 505 13.84 -1.28 -7.88
N GLU A 506 13.48 -2.04 -8.88
CA GLU A 506 13.96 -3.41 -9.09
C GLU A 506 15.44 -3.37 -9.45
N ARG A 507 16.29 -3.88 -8.57
CA ARG A 507 17.75 -3.76 -8.70
C ARG A 507 18.33 -4.47 -9.93
N SER A 508 17.71 -5.57 -10.35
CA SER A 508 18.16 -6.40 -11.48
C SER A 508 17.94 -5.71 -12.83
N THR A 509 16.84 -4.97 -12.99
CA THR A 509 16.42 -4.38 -14.26
C THR A 509 16.52 -2.85 -14.28
N GLY A 510 16.49 -2.21 -13.12
CA GLY A 510 16.38 -0.75 -12.97
C GLY A 510 14.97 -0.22 -13.22
N ARG A 511 13.97 -1.08 -13.37
CA ARG A 511 12.57 -0.70 -13.53
C ARG A 511 12.02 -0.13 -12.23
N VAL A 512 11.17 0.89 -12.34
CA VAL A 512 10.55 1.55 -11.21
C VAL A 512 9.11 1.07 -11.08
N TRP A 513 8.79 0.47 -9.94
CA TRP A 513 7.46 0.04 -9.61
C TRP A 513 6.78 1.04 -8.68
N ILE A 514 5.55 1.43 -8.98
CA ILE A 514 4.84 2.53 -8.36
C ILE A 514 3.47 2.04 -7.89
N CYS A 515 3.08 2.39 -6.67
CA CYS A 515 1.73 2.14 -6.17
C CYS A 515 0.73 3.04 -6.89
N GLY A 516 -0.20 2.47 -7.63
CA GLY A 516 -1.39 3.15 -8.15
C GLY A 516 -2.48 3.15 -7.07
N THR A 517 -2.24 3.95 -6.03
CA THR A 517 -2.93 3.86 -4.74
C THR A 517 -4.42 4.20 -4.83
N ASN A 518 -4.82 5.13 -5.70
CA ASN A 518 -6.21 5.53 -5.85
C ASN A 518 -6.92 4.91 -7.08
N SER A 519 -6.17 4.20 -7.93
CA SER A 519 -6.70 3.54 -9.15
C SER A 519 -6.78 2.02 -9.05
N ASP A 520 -6.39 1.43 -7.93
CA ASP A 520 -6.29 -0.03 -7.75
C ASP A 520 -5.36 -0.67 -8.79
N THR A 521 -4.14 -0.12 -8.94
CA THR A 521 -3.14 -0.61 -9.89
C THR A 521 -1.77 -0.74 -9.26
N LEU A 522 -0.89 -1.52 -9.89
CA LEU A 522 0.55 -1.34 -9.84
C LEU A 522 1.01 -0.81 -11.18
N ILE A 523 1.93 0.14 -11.17
CA ILE A 523 2.43 0.79 -12.38
C ILE A 523 3.94 0.52 -12.46
N ARG A 524 4.39 -0.05 -13.58
CA ARG A 524 5.81 -0.22 -13.87
C ARG A 524 6.25 0.85 -14.86
N PHE A 525 7.35 1.52 -14.55
CA PHE A 525 8.03 2.46 -15.45
C PHE A 525 9.40 1.90 -15.84
N ASP A 526 9.70 1.88 -17.12
CA ASP A 526 11.02 1.53 -17.63
C ASP A 526 11.79 2.81 -17.97
N PRO A 527 12.85 3.16 -17.20
CA PRO A 527 13.60 4.39 -17.44
C PRO A 527 14.38 4.43 -18.75
N ALA A 528 14.60 3.27 -19.40
CA ALA A 528 15.35 3.17 -20.66
C ALA A 528 14.47 3.51 -21.87
N SER A 529 13.24 3.03 -21.91
CA SER A 529 12.26 3.33 -22.97
C SER A 529 11.33 4.48 -22.63
N GLU A 530 11.23 4.86 -21.35
CA GLU A 530 10.28 5.81 -20.78
C GLU A 530 8.80 5.37 -20.93
N GLU A 531 8.58 4.07 -21.00
CA GLU A 531 7.27 3.47 -21.15
C GLU A 531 6.70 3.03 -19.81
N PHE A 532 5.39 3.19 -19.66
CA PHE A 532 4.63 2.68 -18.54
C PHE A 532 3.86 1.40 -18.92
N VAL A 533 3.76 0.49 -17.96
CA VAL A 533 2.82 -0.64 -18.01
C VAL A 533 1.94 -0.57 -16.76
N VAL A 534 0.62 -0.68 -16.95
CA VAL A 534 -0.36 -0.64 -15.86
C VAL A 534 -0.91 -2.05 -15.61
N TYR A 535 -0.90 -2.47 -14.36
CA TYR A 535 -1.43 -3.75 -13.89
C TYR A 535 -2.61 -3.47 -12.97
N PRO A 536 -3.88 -3.59 -13.44
CA PRO A 536 -5.05 -3.47 -12.57
C PRO A 536 -5.05 -4.57 -11.52
N LEU A 537 -5.42 -4.24 -10.29
CA LEU A 537 -5.53 -5.22 -9.23
C LEU A 537 -6.90 -5.91 -9.25
N PRO A 538 -6.99 -7.20 -8.88
CA PRO A 538 -8.25 -7.94 -8.90
C PRO A 538 -9.22 -7.52 -7.79
N SER A 539 -8.71 -6.98 -6.68
CA SER A 539 -9.48 -6.40 -5.58
C SER A 539 -9.64 -4.89 -5.75
N ARG A 540 -10.75 -4.32 -5.27
CA ARG A 540 -11.03 -2.88 -5.31
C ARG A 540 -10.85 -2.24 -3.95
N VAL A 541 -10.57 -0.93 -3.96
CA VAL A 541 -10.32 -0.09 -2.78
C VAL A 541 -9.13 -0.62 -1.97
N THR A 542 -8.06 -0.95 -2.67
CA THR A 542 -6.88 -1.59 -2.11
C THR A 542 -5.99 -0.64 -1.32
N TYR A 543 -5.73 0.55 -1.85
CA TYR A 543 -4.86 1.56 -1.26
C TYR A 543 -3.45 1.00 -0.95
N THR A 544 -2.69 0.59 -1.97
CA THR A 544 -1.33 0.05 -1.81
C THR A 544 -0.34 1.09 -1.29
N ARG A 545 0.62 0.70 -0.41
CA ARG A 545 1.52 1.65 0.27
C ARG A 545 3.01 1.37 0.15
N GLU A 546 3.44 0.14 0.13
CA GLU A 546 4.86 -0.23 0.02
C GLU A 546 5.00 -1.30 -1.05
N ILE A 547 6.17 -1.34 -1.69
CA ILE A 547 6.54 -2.35 -2.68
C ILE A 547 7.86 -2.96 -2.26
N ASP A 548 7.94 -4.29 -2.31
CA ASP A 548 9.19 -5.04 -2.18
C ASP A 548 9.28 -6.13 -3.23
N PHE A 549 10.43 -6.76 -3.38
CA PHE A 549 10.71 -7.76 -4.41
C PHE A 549 11.21 -9.04 -3.78
N ASP A 550 10.86 -10.18 -4.34
CA ASP A 550 11.51 -11.44 -4.02
C ASP A 550 12.64 -11.76 -5.03
N ASP A 551 13.41 -12.82 -4.73
CA ASP A 551 14.55 -13.23 -5.55
C ASP A 551 14.14 -13.84 -6.89
N GLU A 552 12.85 -14.16 -7.08
CA GLU A 552 12.27 -14.68 -8.33
C GLU A 552 11.72 -13.54 -9.23
N GLY A 553 11.83 -12.28 -8.80
CA GLY A 553 11.31 -11.12 -9.50
C GLY A 553 9.80 -10.88 -9.25
N GLY A 554 9.24 -11.50 -8.23
CA GLY A 554 7.88 -11.21 -7.77
C GLY A 554 7.79 -9.86 -7.07
N ILE A 555 6.75 -9.10 -7.38
CA ILE A 555 6.49 -7.77 -6.85
C ILE A 555 5.45 -7.90 -5.73
N TRP A 556 5.83 -7.50 -4.52
CA TRP A 556 5.02 -7.64 -3.32
C TRP A 556 4.47 -6.30 -2.85
N THR A 557 3.21 -6.30 -2.45
CA THR A 557 2.55 -5.18 -1.78
C THR A 557 1.43 -5.69 -0.87
N SER A 558 0.71 -4.78 -0.21
CA SER A 558 -0.45 -5.12 0.62
C SER A 558 -1.58 -4.11 0.44
N ASN A 559 -2.81 -4.56 0.75
CA ASN A 559 -3.98 -3.70 0.77
C ASN A 559 -4.07 -2.97 2.10
N SER A 560 -4.06 -1.64 2.07
CA SER A 560 -3.88 -0.76 3.23
C SER A 560 -4.96 0.28 3.42
N ASN A 561 -6.11 0.15 2.74
CA ASN A 561 -7.19 1.14 2.88
C ASN A 561 -7.68 1.20 4.33
N THR A 562 -7.84 2.39 4.86
CA THR A 562 -8.26 2.64 6.24
C THR A 562 -9.68 3.21 6.25
N PRO A 563 -10.66 2.58 6.87
CA PRO A 563 -10.60 1.26 7.53
C PRO A 563 -10.64 0.08 6.53
N GLY A 564 -10.17 -1.09 6.98
CA GLY A 564 -10.06 -2.29 6.16
C GLY A 564 -11.39 -2.78 5.55
N TRP A 565 -12.51 -2.60 6.24
CA TRP A 565 -13.85 -2.99 5.70
C TRP A 565 -14.32 -2.17 4.50
N HIS A 566 -13.59 -1.14 4.09
CA HIS A 566 -13.82 -0.46 2.81
C HIS A 566 -13.19 -1.21 1.62
N ILE A 567 -12.24 -2.11 1.86
CA ILE A 567 -11.73 -3.03 0.83
C ILE A 567 -12.88 -3.95 0.42
N GLU A 568 -12.97 -4.27 -0.86
CA GLU A 568 -14.08 -5.03 -1.42
C GLU A 568 -14.33 -6.38 -0.72
N SER A 569 -13.27 -7.09 -0.36
CA SER A 569 -13.33 -8.36 0.37
C SER A 569 -13.59 -8.21 1.87
N GLU A 570 -13.69 -6.98 2.37
CA GLU A 570 -13.75 -6.61 3.78
C GLU A 570 -12.52 -7.06 4.61
N ASN A 571 -11.50 -7.61 3.98
CA ASN A 571 -10.23 -8.02 4.60
C ASN A 571 -9.07 -7.52 3.76
N PRO A 572 -7.96 -7.06 4.37
CA PRO A 572 -6.74 -6.76 3.64
C PRO A 572 -6.04 -8.03 3.16
N HIS A 573 -5.25 -7.88 2.10
CA HIS A 573 -4.44 -8.95 1.54
C HIS A 573 -2.96 -8.57 1.52
N ILE A 574 -2.09 -9.57 1.63
CA ILE A 574 -0.73 -9.54 1.09
C ILE A 574 -0.84 -9.99 -0.37
N LEU A 575 -0.22 -9.26 -1.27
CA LEU A 575 -0.35 -9.45 -2.71
C LEU A 575 1.03 -9.65 -3.35
N ARG A 576 1.12 -10.61 -4.29
CA ARG A 576 2.27 -10.84 -5.17
C ARG A 576 1.86 -10.74 -6.63
N LEU A 577 2.52 -9.89 -7.40
CA LEU A 577 2.41 -9.84 -8.84
C LEU A 577 3.64 -10.49 -9.48
N ARG A 578 3.42 -11.36 -10.48
CA ARG A 578 4.48 -11.97 -11.30
C ARG A 578 4.22 -11.65 -12.76
N GLU A 579 5.21 -11.09 -13.46
CA GLU A 579 5.11 -10.76 -14.88
C GLU A 579 5.39 -11.98 -15.77
N GLY A 580 4.78 -12.03 -16.95
CA GLY A 580 5.13 -12.98 -18.01
C GLY A 580 4.77 -14.44 -17.76
N VAL A 581 4.06 -14.75 -16.66
CA VAL A 581 3.78 -16.13 -16.25
C VAL A 581 2.42 -16.62 -16.74
N GLY A 582 1.51 -15.70 -17.07
CA GLY A 582 0.09 -15.98 -17.38
C GLY A 582 -0.25 -16.12 -18.87
N GLN A 583 0.70 -16.34 -19.79
CA GLN A 583 0.36 -16.50 -21.21
C GLN A 583 -0.30 -17.86 -21.50
N PRO A 584 -1.43 -17.90 -22.22
CA PRO A 584 -1.92 -19.14 -22.79
C PRO A 584 -0.86 -19.69 -23.74
N ALA A 585 -0.58 -20.99 -23.67
CA ALA A 585 0.29 -21.66 -24.64
C ALA A 585 -0.22 -21.33 -26.05
N ALA A 586 0.66 -20.83 -26.92
CA ALA A 586 0.31 -20.60 -28.31
C ALA A 586 -0.32 -21.90 -28.88
N PRO A 587 -1.44 -21.82 -29.61
CA PRO A 587 -2.03 -23.02 -30.19
C PRO A 587 -0.98 -23.75 -31.00
N ALA A 588 -0.81 -25.03 -30.73
CA ALA A 588 0.10 -25.87 -31.52
C ALA A 588 -0.24 -25.66 -32.99
N GLN A 589 0.69 -25.11 -33.75
CA GLN A 589 0.54 -25.03 -35.21
C GLN A 589 0.37 -26.46 -35.70
N HIS A 590 -0.87 -26.82 -36.03
CA HIS A 590 -1.07 -28.06 -36.80
C HIS A 590 -0.31 -27.87 -38.09
N ALA A 591 0.88 -28.51 -38.15
CA ALA A 591 1.58 -28.68 -39.38
C ALA A 591 0.65 -29.48 -40.34
N GLN A 592 0.03 -28.76 -41.26
CA GLN A 592 -0.57 -29.40 -42.42
C GLN A 592 0.55 -30.07 -43.19
N ARG A 593 0.56 -31.39 -43.20
CA ARG A 593 1.25 -32.21 -44.20
C ARG A 593 0.27 -32.54 -45.31
#